data_1fce7274daa70de57950ac867fb73e1e
#
_entry.id   1fce7274daa70de57950ac867fb73e1e
#
_cell.length_a   1.000
_cell.length_b   1.000
_cell.length_c   1.000
_cell.angle_alpha   90.00
_cell.angle_beta   90.00
_cell.angle_gamma   90.00
#
_symmetry.space_group_name_H-M   'P 1'
#
loop_
_entity.id
_entity.type
_entity.pdbx_description
1 polymer ?
#
loop_
_entity_poly.entity_id
_entity_poly.type
_entity_poly.pdbx_seq_one_letter_code
_entity_poly.pdbx_strand_id
1 'polypeptide(L)'
;MKKTAIALALASAVALTACGNDEPDGTDTGMEDPTVSQWEQPEVRGPLQDTDQEDVDKVAHDVVEQIFSWSPKDDHTIADAARKAEPLMDEDFAYNNRDSWAGMFKVPGKQWASWVNDNATTSVELTEGLEERPEDTDMEARRQYSVEVTIKGDKQEQKLRYDVFAHFNNLGWWRLDNITISQPQTMS
;
A
#
# COMPACT_ATOMS: atom_id res chain seq x y z
N MET A 1 -43.36 47.97 3.50
CA MET A 1 -42.79 49.25 4.00
C MET A 1 -41.29 49.21 3.76
N LYS A 2 -40.83 50.11 2.91
CA LYS A 2 -39.59 50.91 2.87
C LYS A 2 -38.28 50.12 3.09
N LYS A 3 -37.50 49.84 1.99
CA LYS A 3 -36.37 50.64 1.46
C LYS A 3 -35.18 50.75 2.43
N THR A 4 -33.98 50.25 2.08
CA THR A 4 -32.95 51.13 1.51
C THR A 4 -31.75 50.29 1.04
N ALA A 5 -31.26 50.54 -0.18
CA ALA A 5 -30.01 50.08 -0.76
C ALA A 5 -28.87 51.05 -0.34
N ILE A 6 -27.66 50.54 -0.16
CA ILE A 6 -26.44 51.34 -0.26
C ILE A 6 -25.42 50.55 -1.05
N ALA A 7 -25.11 51.05 -2.24
CA ALA A 7 -23.96 50.70 -3.04
C ALA A 7 -22.76 51.55 -2.64
N LEU A 8 -21.60 51.01 -2.50
CA LEU A 8 -20.35 51.78 -2.48
C LEU A 8 -19.33 51.11 -3.41
N ALA A 9 -19.11 51.73 -4.54
CA ALA A 9 -18.04 51.45 -5.48
C ALA A 9 -16.81 52.25 -5.05
N LEU A 10 -15.66 51.60 -4.98
CA LEU A 10 -14.37 52.27 -4.92
C LEU A 10 -13.47 51.69 -6.04
N ALA A 11 -13.30 52.50 -7.07
CA ALA A 11 -12.32 52.32 -8.12
C ALA A 11 -10.98 52.88 -7.62
N SER A 12 -9.93 52.09 -7.72
CA SER A 12 -8.56 52.58 -7.56
C SER A 12 -7.77 52.25 -8.83
N ALA A 13 -7.53 53.28 -9.61
CA ALA A 13 -6.61 53.28 -10.73
C ALA A 13 -5.17 53.34 -10.21
N VAL A 14 -4.30 52.49 -10.69
CA VAL A 14 -2.84 52.62 -10.52
C VAL A 14 -2.17 52.75 -11.88
N ALA A 15 -1.46 53.83 -11.98
CA ALA A 15 -0.80 54.35 -13.18
C ALA A 15 0.35 53.44 -13.66
N LEU A 16 0.42 53.28 -14.98
CA LEU A 16 1.59 52.87 -15.72
C LEU A 16 2.65 53.99 -15.73
N THR A 17 3.85 53.69 -15.28
CA THR A 17 5.04 54.48 -15.64
C THR A 17 5.93 53.61 -16.55
N ALA A 18 5.87 53.90 -17.81
CA ALA A 18 6.91 53.51 -18.76
C ALA A 18 8.05 54.54 -18.70
N CYS A 19 9.27 54.09 -18.70
CA CYS A 19 10.39 54.60 -19.49
C CYS A 19 11.72 54.19 -18.90
N GLY A 20 12.54 53.61 -19.71
CA GLY A 20 13.95 53.39 -19.44
C GLY A 20 14.54 52.43 -20.44
N ASN A 21 14.84 52.96 -21.63
CA ASN A 21 15.67 52.30 -22.65
C ASN A 21 17.10 52.38 -22.17
N ASP A 22 17.77 51.24 -21.96
CA ASP A 22 19.20 51.05 -22.07
C ASP A 22 19.50 49.56 -22.29
N GLU A 23 19.89 49.20 -23.49
CA GLU A 23 20.72 48.02 -23.78
C GLU A 23 22.18 48.44 -23.47
N PRO A 24 23.14 47.56 -23.17
CA PRO A 24 23.20 46.11 -23.40
C PRO A 24 23.86 45.34 -22.24
N ASP A 25 23.61 44.10 -22.07
CA ASP A 25 24.67 43.10 -22.09
C ASP A 25 24.04 41.72 -21.85
N GLY A 26 24.31 40.83 -22.79
CA GLY A 26 23.83 39.46 -22.71
C GLY A 26 24.47 38.72 -21.53
N THR A 27 23.71 38.53 -20.49
CA THR A 27 23.83 37.37 -19.63
C THR A 27 22.53 36.61 -19.76
N ASP A 28 22.59 35.60 -20.61
CA ASP A 28 21.63 34.50 -20.64
C ASP A 28 21.63 33.88 -19.24
N THR A 29 20.85 34.49 -18.32
CA THR A 29 20.41 33.79 -17.14
C THR A 29 19.34 32.83 -17.63
N GLY A 30 19.81 31.67 -18.10
CA GLY A 30 18.95 30.51 -18.25
C GLY A 30 18.11 30.42 -16.98
N MET A 31 16.84 30.81 -17.11
CA MET A 31 15.84 30.26 -16.17
C MET A 31 15.96 28.76 -16.33
N GLU A 32 16.70 28.12 -15.43
CA GLU A 32 16.57 26.71 -15.21
C GLU A 32 15.07 26.52 -14.94
N ASP A 33 14.41 25.94 -15.91
CA ASP A 33 13.05 25.41 -15.76
C ASP A 33 13.06 24.70 -14.42
N PRO A 34 12.15 25.02 -13.47
CA PRO A 34 12.16 24.33 -12.20
C PRO A 34 12.06 22.85 -12.53
N THR A 35 13.17 22.16 -12.34
CA THR A 35 13.24 20.72 -12.54
C THR A 35 12.07 20.17 -11.78
N VAL A 36 11.05 19.69 -12.51
CA VAL A 36 9.93 18.98 -11.92
C VAL A 36 10.61 17.91 -11.10
N SER A 37 10.52 18.04 -9.78
CA SER A 37 11.07 17.07 -8.86
C SER A 37 10.50 15.73 -9.30
N GLN A 38 11.30 14.93 -9.99
CA GLN A 38 10.93 13.55 -10.25
C GLN A 38 10.74 12.95 -8.87
N TRP A 39 9.52 12.57 -8.57
CA TRP A 39 9.21 11.87 -7.34
C TRP A 39 10.09 10.63 -7.32
N GLU A 40 11.11 10.63 -6.47
CA GLU A 40 11.96 9.47 -6.33
C GLU A 40 11.13 8.34 -5.75
N GLN A 41 11.25 7.17 -6.36
CA GLN A 41 10.58 5.96 -5.88
C GLN A 41 11.02 5.68 -4.45
N PRO A 42 10.09 5.53 -3.49
CA PRO A 42 10.43 5.21 -2.12
C PRO A 42 11.26 3.92 -2.04
N GLU A 43 12.38 3.98 -1.32
CA GLU A 43 13.21 2.80 -1.12
C GLU A 43 12.48 1.79 -0.25
N VAL A 44 12.21 0.62 -0.81
CA VAL A 44 11.68 -0.53 -0.08
C VAL A 44 12.84 -1.42 0.34
N ARG A 45 12.90 -1.79 1.61
CA ARG A 45 13.93 -2.66 2.18
C ARG A 45 13.34 -3.97 2.64
N GLY A 46 14.18 -5.00 2.76
CA GLY A 46 13.80 -6.31 3.26
C GLY A 46 13.22 -7.21 2.16
N PRO A 47 12.26 -8.07 2.47
CA PRO A 47 11.82 -9.12 1.55
C PRO A 47 11.16 -8.57 0.26
N LEU A 48 10.70 -7.33 0.26
CA LEU A 48 9.99 -6.70 -0.86
C LEU A 48 10.86 -5.69 -1.65
N GLN A 49 12.18 -5.68 -1.42
CA GLN A 49 13.10 -4.70 -2.04
C GLN A 49 13.13 -4.76 -3.58
N ASP A 50 12.83 -5.91 -4.16
CA ASP A 50 12.86 -6.15 -5.61
C ASP A 50 11.48 -6.04 -6.26
N THR A 51 10.45 -5.61 -5.51
CA THR A 51 9.09 -5.43 -6.04
C THR A 51 9.02 -4.20 -6.94
N ASP A 52 8.55 -4.39 -8.16
CA ASP A 52 8.23 -3.29 -9.07
C ASP A 52 6.98 -2.55 -8.57
N GLN A 53 7.17 -1.33 -8.06
CA GLN A 53 6.11 -0.53 -7.45
C GLN A 53 5.22 0.17 -8.49
N GLU A 54 5.57 0.13 -9.78
CA GLU A 54 4.75 0.64 -10.89
C GLU A 54 3.77 -0.42 -11.42
N ASP A 55 4.06 -1.69 -11.17
CA ASP A 55 3.23 -2.83 -11.56
C ASP A 55 2.31 -3.25 -10.40
N VAL A 56 1.02 -2.97 -10.53
CA VAL A 56 0.03 -3.31 -9.49
C VAL A 56 -0.09 -4.82 -9.26
N ASP A 57 0.04 -5.64 -10.30
CA ASP A 57 -0.06 -7.09 -10.16
C ASP A 57 1.12 -7.63 -9.38
N LYS A 58 2.32 -7.07 -9.63
CA LYS A 58 3.53 -7.42 -8.89
C LYS A 58 3.44 -6.98 -7.43
N VAL A 59 3.04 -5.73 -7.16
CA VAL A 59 2.84 -5.23 -5.80
C VAL A 59 1.80 -6.07 -5.06
N ALA A 60 0.67 -6.36 -5.69
CA ALA A 60 -0.41 -7.11 -5.07
C ALA A 60 0.01 -8.53 -4.72
N HIS A 61 0.65 -9.24 -5.64
CA HIS A 61 1.17 -10.58 -5.41
C HIS A 61 2.16 -10.59 -4.25
N ASP A 62 3.19 -9.74 -4.31
CA ASP A 62 4.29 -9.76 -3.35
C ASP A 62 3.84 -9.33 -1.94
N VAL A 63 2.97 -8.32 -1.85
CA VAL A 63 2.42 -7.86 -0.56
C VAL A 63 1.55 -8.96 0.07
N VAL A 64 0.65 -9.57 -0.70
CA VAL A 64 -0.22 -10.62 -0.16
C VAL A 64 0.59 -11.86 0.22
N GLU A 65 1.54 -12.29 -0.62
CA GLU A 65 2.45 -13.38 -0.28
C GLU A 65 3.20 -13.09 1.02
N GLN A 66 3.78 -11.88 1.16
CA GLN A 66 4.52 -11.49 2.36
C GLN A 66 3.64 -11.47 3.61
N ILE A 67 2.40 -10.99 3.52
CA ILE A 67 1.45 -10.96 4.64
C ILE A 67 1.20 -12.37 5.21
N PHE A 68 1.19 -13.39 4.37
CA PHE A 68 0.95 -14.78 4.75
C PHE A 68 2.24 -15.62 4.92
N SER A 69 3.41 -15.04 4.66
CA SER A 69 4.72 -15.70 4.82
C SER A 69 5.16 -15.76 6.28
N TRP A 70 4.35 -16.45 7.09
CA TRP A 70 4.62 -16.62 8.52
C TRP A 70 5.84 -17.50 8.75
N SER A 71 6.60 -17.18 9.77
CA SER A 71 7.72 -18.02 10.22
C SER A 71 7.59 -18.32 11.72
N PRO A 72 6.87 -19.40 12.11
CA PRO A 72 6.74 -19.77 13.52
C PRO A 72 8.09 -19.93 14.23
N LYS A 73 9.14 -20.21 13.47
CA LYS A 73 10.50 -20.38 13.98
C LYS A 73 11.19 -19.04 14.28
N ASP A 74 10.95 -18.02 13.46
CA ASP A 74 11.72 -16.76 13.51
C ASP A 74 10.86 -15.58 13.97
N ASP A 75 9.54 -15.63 13.74
CA ASP A 75 8.61 -14.58 14.08
C ASP A 75 8.12 -14.71 15.54
N HIS A 76 8.00 -13.59 16.24
CA HIS A 76 7.46 -13.59 17.59
C HIS A 76 5.94 -13.82 17.59
N THR A 77 5.28 -13.30 16.57
CA THR A 77 3.83 -13.41 16.39
C THR A 77 3.49 -13.63 14.92
N ILE A 78 2.28 -14.15 14.67
CA ILE A 78 1.75 -14.29 13.31
C ILE A 78 1.63 -12.95 12.56
N ALA A 79 1.60 -11.81 13.29
CA ALA A 79 1.52 -10.49 12.70
C ALA A 79 2.84 -9.99 12.09
N ASP A 80 3.98 -10.61 12.43
CA ASP A 80 5.29 -10.09 12.07
C ASP A 80 5.54 -10.16 10.54
N ALA A 81 4.96 -11.16 9.87
CA ALA A 81 5.01 -11.26 8.42
C ALA A 81 4.31 -10.07 7.73
N ALA A 82 3.11 -9.69 8.22
CA ALA A 82 2.37 -8.54 7.69
C ALA A 82 3.11 -7.22 7.95
N ARG A 83 3.78 -7.07 9.09
CA ARG A 83 4.60 -5.89 9.38
C ARG A 83 5.78 -5.74 8.41
N LYS A 84 6.33 -6.85 7.91
CA LYS A 84 7.38 -6.82 6.88
C LYS A 84 6.87 -6.32 5.53
N ALA A 85 5.56 -6.31 5.31
CA ALA A 85 4.93 -5.79 4.11
C ALA A 85 4.55 -4.28 4.22
N GLU A 86 4.66 -3.66 5.41
CA GLU A 86 4.32 -2.24 5.63
C GLU A 86 4.95 -1.27 4.60
N PRO A 87 6.18 -1.47 4.08
CA PRO A 87 6.77 -0.55 3.09
C PRO A 87 5.99 -0.43 1.77
N LEU A 88 5.15 -1.41 1.43
CA LEU A 88 4.28 -1.39 0.25
C LEU A 88 2.80 -1.19 0.63
N MET A 89 2.53 -0.72 1.84
CA MET A 89 1.20 -0.31 2.29
C MET A 89 1.09 1.21 2.31
N ASP A 90 -0.13 1.71 2.21
CA ASP A 90 -0.44 3.09 2.54
C ASP A 90 -0.08 3.37 4.02
N GLU A 91 0.47 4.54 4.32
CA GLU A 91 0.98 4.85 5.66
C GLU A 91 -0.12 4.83 6.72
N ASP A 92 -1.27 5.41 6.42
CA ASP A 92 -2.42 5.43 7.33
C ASP A 92 -2.98 4.03 7.54
N PHE A 93 -3.06 3.23 6.47
CA PHE A 93 -3.49 1.85 6.54
C PHE A 93 -2.53 1.01 7.39
N ALA A 94 -1.23 1.10 7.16
CA ALA A 94 -0.20 0.39 7.94
C ALA A 94 -0.25 0.77 9.42
N TYR A 95 -0.32 2.08 9.72
CA TYR A 95 -0.39 2.59 11.08
C TYR A 95 -1.63 2.10 11.83
N ASN A 96 -2.81 2.23 11.21
CA ASN A 96 -4.09 1.88 11.83
C ASN A 96 -4.27 0.38 12.05
N ASN A 97 -3.60 -0.46 11.26
CA ASN A 97 -3.75 -1.92 11.31
C ASN A 97 -2.60 -2.65 12.01
N ARG A 98 -1.57 -1.95 12.46
CA ARG A 98 -0.36 -2.54 13.05
C ARG A 98 -0.64 -3.56 14.14
N ASP A 99 -1.62 -3.31 14.99
CA ASP A 99 -1.98 -4.19 16.11
C ASP A 99 -3.16 -5.13 15.78
N SER A 100 -3.75 -5.02 14.58
CA SER A 100 -4.93 -5.78 14.18
C SER A 100 -4.60 -7.06 13.42
N TRP A 101 -3.41 -7.19 12.85
CA TRP A 101 -3.02 -8.28 11.97
C TRP A 101 -3.25 -9.67 12.53
N ALA A 102 -2.87 -9.90 13.81
CA ALA A 102 -3.09 -11.20 14.44
C ALA A 102 -4.58 -11.59 14.51
N GLY A 103 -5.45 -10.60 14.70
CA GLY A 103 -6.90 -10.79 14.68
C GLY A 103 -7.46 -11.04 13.28
N MET A 104 -6.87 -10.45 12.24
CA MET A 104 -7.29 -10.63 10.86
C MET A 104 -7.09 -12.05 10.37
N PHE A 105 -6.00 -12.71 10.75
CA PHE A 105 -5.74 -14.12 10.38
C PHE A 105 -6.65 -15.12 11.09
N LYS A 106 -7.27 -14.73 12.22
CA LYS A 106 -8.20 -15.58 12.99
C LYS A 106 -7.60 -16.93 13.42
N VAL A 107 -6.27 -16.96 13.59
CA VAL A 107 -5.53 -18.10 14.12
C VAL A 107 -5.45 -17.95 15.64
N PRO A 108 -5.97 -18.92 16.43
CA PRO A 108 -5.86 -18.86 17.88
C PRO A 108 -4.41 -18.84 18.35
N GLY A 109 -4.09 -18.03 19.35
CA GLY A 109 -2.71 -17.94 19.88
C GLY A 109 -2.13 -19.27 20.35
N LYS A 110 -2.94 -20.18 20.89
CA LYS A 110 -2.50 -21.55 21.23
C LYS A 110 -2.15 -22.38 20.00
N GLN A 111 -2.77 -22.13 18.85
CA GLN A 111 -2.42 -22.78 17.59
C GLN A 111 -1.06 -22.29 17.10
N TRP A 112 -0.83 -20.98 17.14
CA TRP A 112 0.48 -20.39 16.86
C TRP A 112 1.57 -21.00 17.75
N ALA A 113 1.35 -21.03 19.08
CA ALA A 113 2.29 -21.63 20.02
C ALA A 113 2.53 -23.12 19.74
N SER A 114 1.55 -23.86 19.26
CA SER A 114 1.71 -25.26 18.83
C SER A 114 2.65 -25.38 17.64
N TRP A 115 2.53 -24.49 16.64
CA TRP A 115 3.42 -24.47 15.48
C TRP A 115 4.86 -24.11 15.85
N VAL A 116 5.04 -23.12 16.74
CA VAL A 116 6.35 -22.75 17.30
C VAL A 116 7.01 -23.94 18.00
N ASN A 117 6.27 -24.66 18.85
CA ASN A 117 6.79 -25.82 19.59
C ASN A 117 7.04 -27.04 18.69
N ASP A 118 6.47 -27.07 17.49
CA ASP A 118 6.62 -28.15 16.51
C ASP A 118 7.68 -27.80 15.43
N ASN A 119 8.47 -26.72 15.63
CA ASN A 119 9.46 -26.20 14.69
C ASN A 119 8.89 -26.02 13.26
N ALA A 120 7.62 -25.62 13.18
CA ALA A 120 6.94 -25.56 11.92
C ALA A 120 7.53 -24.51 10.96
N THR A 121 7.56 -24.88 9.69
CA THR A 121 7.85 -24.00 8.55
C THR A 121 6.57 -23.79 7.77
N THR A 122 6.47 -22.67 7.05
CA THR A 122 5.33 -22.39 6.19
C THR A 122 5.74 -22.22 4.74
N SER A 123 4.83 -22.52 3.83
CA SER A 123 4.88 -22.12 2.43
C SER A 123 3.54 -21.56 2.01
N VAL A 124 3.58 -20.58 1.13
CA VAL A 124 2.40 -19.85 0.65
C VAL A 124 2.24 -20.10 -0.83
N GLU A 125 1.01 -20.36 -1.26
CA GLU A 125 0.63 -20.43 -2.66
C GLU A 125 -0.54 -19.48 -2.88
N LEU A 126 -0.40 -18.56 -3.86
CA LEU A 126 -1.44 -17.64 -4.27
C LEU A 126 -2.05 -18.11 -5.60
N THR A 127 -3.36 -18.15 -5.65
CA THR A 127 -4.10 -18.32 -6.90
C THR A 127 -5.00 -17.12 -7.08
N GLU A 128 -4.87 -16.43 -8.21
CA GLU A 128 -5.72 -15.30 -8.52
C GLU A 128 -7.19 -15.74 -8.63
N GLY A 129 -8.10 -14.96 -8.03
CA GLY A 129 -9.54 -15.20 -8.10
C GLY A 129 -10.09 -14.92 -9.50
N LEU A 130 -11.11 -15.69 -9.87
CA LEU A 130 -11.76 -15.57 -11.17
C LEU A 130 -13.06 -14.74 -11.10
N GLU A 131 -13.37 -14.13 -9.95
CA GLU A 131 -14.57 -13.32 -9.82
C GLU A 131 -14.44 -12.02 -10.62
N GLU A 132 -15.58 -11.59 -11.17
CA GLU A 132 -15.65 -10.32 -11.89
C GLU A 132 -15.32 -9.16 -10.92
N ARG A 133 -14.36 -8.34 -11.29
CA ARG A 133 -13.93 -7.17 -10.53
C ARG A 133 -14.07 -5.90 -11.38
N PRO A 134 -14.22 -4.72 -10.77
CA PRO A 134 -14.15 -3.46 -11.49
C PRO A 134 -12.84 -3.36 -12.29
N GLU A 135 -12.91 -2.71 -13.45
CA GLU A 135 -11.71 -2.39 -14.22
C GLU A 135 -10.76 -1.51 -13.38
N ASP A 136 -9.46 -1.75 -13.54
CA ASP A 136 -8.44 -0.93 -12.92
C ASP A 136 -8.47 0.48 -13.53
N THR A 137 -8.17 1.47 -12.71
CA THR A 137 -7.94 2.85 -13.12
C THR A 137 -6.48 3.22 -12.91
N ASP A 138 -6.07 4.41 -13.33
CA ASP A 138 -4.72 4.91 -13.06
C ASP A 138 -4.45 5.11 -11.55
N MET A 139 -5.51 5.17 -10.72
CA MET A 139 -5.43 5.51 -9.30
C MET A 139 -5.85 4.38 -8.36
N GLU A 140 -6.63 3.40 -8.83
CA GLU A 140 -7.21 2.35 -8.01
C GLU A 140 -7.22 1.02 -8.72
N ALA A 141 -6.88 -0.03 -8.00
CA ALA A 141 -6.98 -1.41 -8.47
C ALA A 141 -7.45 -2.34 -7.35
N ARG A 142 -8.07 -3.44 -7.74
CA ARG A 142 -8.51 -4.50 -6.81
C ARG A 142 -7.98 -5.83 -7.26
N ARG A 143 -7.58 -6.65 -6.27
CA ARG A 143 -7.14 -8.02 -6.52
C ARG A 143 -7.80 -8.96 -5.54
N GLN A 144 -8.06 -10.15 -6.03
CA GLN A 144 -8.59 -11.25 -5.23
C GLN A 144 -7.67 -12.45 -5.35
N TYR A 145 -7.37 -13.05 -4.23
CA TYR A 145 -6.57 -14.26 -4.17
C TYR A 145 -7.21 -15.33 -3.31
N SER A 146 -7.06 -16.56 -3.73
CA SER A 146 -7.13 -17.72 -2.85
C SER A 146 -5.72 -18.01 -2.36
N VAL A 147 -5.50 -17.87 -1.06
CA VAL A 147 -4.20 -18.06 -0.42
C VAL A 147 -4.20 -19.38 0.33
N GLU A 148 -3.35 -20.32 -0.08
CA GLU A 148 -3.12 -21.57 0.63
C GLU A 148 -1.81 -21.46 1.43
N VAL A 149 -1.90 -21.64 2.75
CA VAL A 149 -0.73 -21.69 3.63
C VAL A 149 -0.57 -23.12 4.11
N THR A 150 0.53 -23.76 3.72
CA THR A 150 0.93 -25.07 4.23
C THR A 150 1.86 -24.89 5.41
N ILE A 151 1.48 -25.40 6.57
CA ILE A 151 2.24 -25.37 7.82
C ILE A 151 2.74 -26.78 8.07
N LYS A 152 4.07 -26.97 8.04
CA LYS A 152 4.72 -28.26 8.19
C LYS A 152 5.65 -28.25 9.39
N GLY A 153 5.27 -28.97 10.45
CA GLY A 153 6.07 -29.21 11.64
C GLY A 153 6.71 -30.60 11.64
N ASP A 154 7.41 -30.91 12.74
CA ASP A 154 8.05 -32.21 12.95
C ASP A 154 7.03 -33.34 13.14
N LYS A 155 5.84 -33.03 13.67
CA LYS A 155 4.82 -34.02 14.06
C LYS A 155 3.56 -33.95 13.21
N GLN A 156 3.26 -32.78 12.64
CA GLN A 156 2.00 -32.55 11.93
C GLN A 156 2.19 -31.63 10.74
N GLU A 157 1.34 -31.81 9.75
CA GLU A 157 1.14 -30.89 8.64
C GLU A 157 -0.29 -30.39 8.65
N GLN A 158 -0.47 -29.10 8.40
CA GLN A 158 -1.77 -28.48 8.30
C GLN A 158 -1.81 -27.55 7.11
N LYS A 159 -2.94 -27.45 6.43
CA LYS A 159 -3.17 -26.49 5.36
C LYS A 159 -4.34 -25.60 5.72
N LEU A 160 -4.16 -24.31 5.54
CA LEU A 160 -5.18 -23.28 5.71
C LEU A 160 -5.39 -22.57 4.39
N ARG A 161 -6.63 -22.36 4.02
CA ARG A 161 -7.02 -21.58 2.86
C ARG A 161 -7.77 -20.34 3.29
N TYR A 162 -7.45 -19.21 2.66
CA TYR A 162 -8.12 -17.92 2.84
C TYR A 162 -8.54 -17.37 1.48
N ASP A 163 -9.68 -16.69 1.46
CA ASP A 163 -10.02 -15.78 0.37
C ASP A 163 -9.65 -14.38 0.80
N VAL A 164 -8.88 -13.70 -0.03
CA VAL A 164 -8.31 -12.38 0.24
C VAL A 164 -8.77 -11.39 -0.83
N PHE A 165 -9.31 -10.27 -0.39
CA PHE A 165 -9.71 -9.15 -1.24
C PHE A 165 -8.85 -7.95 -0.85
N ALA A 166 -8.03 -7.50 -1.77
CA ALA A 166 -7.10 -6.42 -1.57
C ALA A 166 -7.41 -5.23 -2.50
N HIS A 167 -7.34 -4.03 -1.96
CA HIS A 167 -7.48 -2.79 -2.69
C HIS A 167 -6.17 -2.03 -2.66
N PHE A 168 -5.81 -1.42 -3.78
CA PHE A 168 -4.57 -0.68 -3.97
C PHE A 168 -4.88 0.71 -4.48
N ASN A 169 -4.17 1.70 -3.96
CA ASN A 169 -4.14 3.05 -4.50
C ASN A 169 -2.79 3.37 -5.16
N ASN A 170 -2.80 4.32 -6.08
CA ASN A 170 -1.61 4.84 -6.75
C ASN A 170 -1.53 6.35 -6.58
N LEU A 171 -0.69 6.79 -5.66
CA LEU A 171 -0.33 8.20 -5.45
C LEU A 171 1.10 8.48 -5.92
N GLY A 172 1.47 7.91 -7.07
CA GLY A 172 2.81 7.87 -7.64
C GLY A 172 3.38 6.45 -7.69
N TRP A 173 3.03 5.63 -6.71
CA TRP A 173 3.41 4.21 -6.58
C TRP A 173 2.25 3.41 -6.02
N TRP A 174 2.09 2.17 -6.46
CA TRP A 174 1.03 1.30 -5.95
C TRP A 174 1.27 0.92 -4.48
N ARG A 175 0.22 1.04 -3.66
CA ARG A 175 0.23 0.70 -2.23
C ARG A 175 -1.06 -0.01 -1.84
N LEU A 176 -0.93 -1.03 -1.00
CA LEU A 176 -2.09 -1.65 -0.36
C LEU A 176 -2.71 -0.66 0.63
N ASP A 177 -3.98 -0.30 0.44
CA ASP A 177 -4.72 0.61 1.32
C ASP A 177 -5.92 -0.04 2.01
N ASN A 178 -6.31 -1.23 1.57
CA ASN A 178 -7.33 -2.02 2.25
C ASN A 178 -7.16 -3.52 1.97
N ILE A 179 -7.47 -4.35 2.97
CA ILE A 179 -7.50 -5.80 2.82
C ILE A 179 -8.62 -6.43 3.64
N THR A 180 -9.30 -7.39 3.05
CA THR A 180 -10.26 -8.25 3.75
C THR A 180 -9.79 -9.69 3.64
N ILE A 181 -9.68 -10.37 4.79
CA ILE A 181 -9.24 -11.75 4.90
C ILE A 181 -10.40 -12.60 5.44
N SER A 182 -10.78 -13.66 4.72
CA SER A 182 -11.85 -14.58 5.14
C SER A 182 -11.51 -15.34 6.43
N GLN A 183 -12.45 -16.13 6.90
CA GLN A 183 -12.15 -17.16 7.91
C GLN A 183 -11.26 -18.24 7.28
N PRO A 184 -10.22 -18.76 8.01
CA PRO A 184 -9.44 -19.87 7.52
C PRO A 184 -10.29 -21.13 7.35
N GLN A 185 -10.11 -21.78 6.22
CA GLN A 185 -10.67 -23.11 5.95
C GLN A 185 -9.54 -24.13 6.11
N THR A 186 -9.73 -25.13 6.99
CA THR A 186 -8.76 -26.22 7.10
C THR A 186 -8.96 -27.19 5.94
N MET A 187 -7.88 -27.44 5.21
CA MET A 187 -7.88 -28.40 4.12
C MET A 187 -7.40 -29.78 4.64
N SER A 188 -8.01 -30.84 4.15
CA SER A 188 -7.66 -32.25 4.50
C SER A 188 -6.74 -32.84 3.46
#